data_ab748741fe575ae74f7409750f2cbd52
#
_entry.id   ab748741fe575ae74f7409750f2cbd52
#
_cell.length_a   1.000
_cell.length_b   1.000
_cell.length_c   1.000
_cell.angle_alpha   90.00
_cell.angle_beta   90.00
_cell.angle_gamma   90.00
#
_symmetry.space_group_name_H-M   'P 1'
#
loop_
_entity.id
_entity.type
_entity.pdbx_description
1 polymer ?
#
loop_
_entity_poly.entity_id
_entity_poly.type
_entity_poly.pdbx_seq_one_letter_code
_entity_poly.pdbx_strand_id
1 'polypeptide(L)'
;KEFVKNILLNLKKNKSTFSPVFIIGCGRSGTTILGNTLSNHPKIKYLNERRDLWHRAYPEFDIWNENTQNPKLYADKKDAISKKNNLLRHLFFREQVLGNSIILLEKLPINNFRLEFLNASFPDAKYIYLTRNGLEVSKSIEKRIQKRNWFGGEKYELLKKYSSDNNILFKTKINSDKEKGMWEWKLSIEESNRFFRKENKGNFIHLSYQDFIDSPSKKIKDILDFLKLDYTENWINKTSENIKRKNPETKKTEDKSLYLIGGDILNKTIDNSYTPY
;
A
#
# COMPACT_ATOMS: atom_id res chain seq x y z
N LYS A 1 -1.03 -1.89 37.10
CA LYS A 1 -1.46 -3.32 37.07
C LYS A 1 -2.86 -3.46 36.43
N GLU A 2 -3.80 -2.57 36.75
CA GLU A 2 -5.17 -2.59 36.18
C GLU A 2 -5.21 -2.28 34.68
N PHE A 3 -4.39 -1.34 34.21
CA PHE A 3 -4.21 -1.03 32.78
C PHE A 3 -3.74 -2.24 31.98
N VAL A 4 -2.73 -2.98 32.48
CA VAL A 4 -2.22 -4.22 31.85
C VAL A 4 -3.27 -5.33 31.85
N LYS A 5 -4.07 -5.43 32.93
CA LYS A 5 -5.16 -6.41 33.06
C LYS A 5 -6.30 -6.10 32.08
N ASN A 6 -6.64 -4.82 31.90
CA ASN A 6 -7.65 -4.38 30.92
C ASN A 6 -7.18 -4.59 29.47
N ILE A 7 -5.90 -4.37 29.20
CA ILE A 7 -5.29 -4.71 27.90
C ILE A 7 -5.39 -6.23 27.65
N LEU A 8 -5.03 -7.07 28.62
CA LEU A 8 -5.09 -8.52 28.49
C LEU A 8 -6.52 -9.06 28.35
N LEU A 9 -7.51 -8.44 29.01
CA LEU A 9 -8.92 -8.79 28.87
C LEU A 9 -9.49 -8.39 27.52
N ASN A 10 -9.14 -7.19 27.00
CA ASN A 10 -9.49 -6.76 25.65
C ASN A 10 -8.82 -7.62 24.57
N LEU A 11 -7.58 -8.06 24.81
CA LEU A 11 -6.86 -9.01 23.95
C LEU A 11 -7.59 -10.36 23.80
N LYS A 12 -8.23 -10.84 24.84
CA LYS A 12 -9.01 -12.09 24.80
C LYS A 12 -10.38 -11.92 24.11
N LYS A 13 -11.05 -10.79 24.32
CA LYS A 13 -12.44 -10.57 23.89
C LYS A 13 -12.61 -10.24 22.41
N ASN A 14 -11.62 -9.60 21.76
CA ASN A 14 -11.76 -9.05 20.40
C ASN A 14 -10.84 -9.68 19.34
N LYS A 15 -10.11 -10.75 19.67
CA LYS A 15 -9.16 -11.37 18.73
C LYS A 15 -9.84 -12.03 17.52
N SER A 16 -11.07 -12.50 17.67
CA SER A 16 -11.84 -13.17 16.60
C SER A 16 -12.40 -12.20 15.55
N THR A 17 -12.63 -10.94 15.92
CA THR A 17 -13.24 -9.90 15.07
C THR A 17 -12.21 -8.88 14.56
N PHE A 18 -10.93 -9.06 14.89
CA PHE A 18 -9.86 -8.15 14.45
C PHE A 18 -9.65 -8.19 12.95
N SER A 19 -9.79 -7.06 12.30
CA SER A 19 -9.51 -6.91 10.89
C SER A 19 -8.81 -5.59 10.60
N PRO A 20 -7.59 -5.60 10.04
CA PRO A 20 -6.86 -4.40 9.68
C PRO A 20 -7.41 -3.75 8.42
N VAL A 21 -7.03 -2.49 8.23
CA VAL A 21 -7.18 -1.75 6.97
C VAL A 21 -5.82 -1.62 6.33
N PHE A 22 -5.70 -1.96 5.06
CA PHE A 22 -4.46 -1.85 4.31
C PHE A 22 -4.51 -0.69 3.31
N ILE A 23 -3.50 0.19 3.34
CA ILE A 23 -3.27 1.13 2.24
C ILE A 23 -2.43 0.42 1.18
N ILE A 24 -3.01 0.25 0.01
CA ILE A 24 -2.40 -0.36 -1.16
C ILE A 24 -2.05 0.72 -2.18
N GLY A 25 -0.90 0.60 -2.81
CA GLY A 25 -0.43 1.52 -3.84
C GLY A 25 1.07 1.39 -4.05
N CYS A 26 1.53 1.59 -5.27
CA CYS A 26 2.96 1.59 -5.58
C CYS A 26 3.71 2.55 -4.65
N GLY A 27 4.90 2.20 -4.24
CA GLY A 27 5.77 3.12 -3.53
C GLY A 27 5.88 4.46 -4.27
N ARG A 28 5.93 5.58 -3.54
CA ARG A 28 5.93 6.95 -4.08
C ARG A 28 4.60 7.46 -4.64
N SER A 29 3.52 6.69 -4.54
CA SER A 29 2.17 7.14 -4.95
C SER A 29 1.45 8.04 -3.95
N GLY A 30 2.08 8.41 -2.82
CA GLY A 30 1.45 9.25 -1.78
C GLY A 30 0.85 8.45 -0.61
N THR A 31 1.03 7.15 -0.57
CA THR A 31 0.49 6.26 0.48
C THR A 31 0.91 6.67 1.91
N THR A 32 2.13 7.20 2.09
CA THR A 32 2.59 7.71 3.38
C THR A 32 1.86 9.01 3.78
N ILE A 33 1.61 9.92 2.83
CA ILE A 33 0.86 11.16 3.08
C ILE A 33 -0.55 10.79 3.52
N LEU A 34 -1.21 9.90 2.79
CA LEU A 34 -2.55 9.42 3.12
C LEU A 34 -2.59 8.77 4.51
N GLY A 35 -1.65 7.85 4.81
CA GLY A 35 -1.58 7.21 6.12
C GLY A 35 -1.37 8.19 7.26
N ASN A 36 -0.47 9.16 7.10
CA ASN A 36 -0.24 10.22 8.10
C ASN A 36 -1.49 11.10 8.28
N THR A 37 -2.20 11.43 7.21
CA THR A 37 -3.44 12.20 7.28
C THR A 37 -4.51 11.45 8.09
N LEU A 38 -4.73 10.18 7.78
CA LEU A 38 -5.72 9.35 8.48
C LEU A 38 -5.33 9.08 9.94
N SER A 39 -4.03 9.01 10.23
CA SER A 39 -3.52 8.80 11.61
C SER A 39 -3.80 9.95 12.57
N ASN A 40 -4.21 11.12 12.09
CA ASN A 40 -4.71 12.21 12.95
C ASN A 40 -6.05 11.87 13.59
N HIS A 41 -6.75 10.84 13.11
CA HIS A 41 -7.99 10.39 13.70
C HIS A 41 -7.73 9.57 14.98
N PRO A 42 -8.38 9.91 16.14
CA PRO A 42 -8.04 9.30 17.43
C PRO A 42 -8.31 7.78 17.50
N LYS A 43 -9.19 7.29 16.62
CA LYS A 43 -9.54 5.86 16.57
C LYS A 43 -8.67 5.05 15.58
N ILE A 44 -7.64 5.65 14.96
CA ILE A 44 -6.76 4.99 13.97
C ILE A 44 -5.35 4.86 14.52
N LYS A 45 -4.84 3.64 14.61
CA LYS A 45 -3.41 3.33 14.80
C LYS A 45 -2.77 3.06 13.46
N TYR A 46 -1.81 3.87 13.05
CA TYR A 46 -1.11 3.72 11.77
C TYR A 46 0.22 3.00 11.94
N LEU A 47 0.41 1.95 11.15
CA LEU A 47 1.67 1.21 11.01
C LEU A 47 2.34 1.62 9.69
N ASN A 48 3.25 2.58 9.77
CA ASN A 48 4.00 3.04 8.61
C ASN A 48 5.23 2.17 8.38
N GLU A 49 5.14 1.21 7.48
CA GLU A 49 6.25 0.33 7.07
C GLU A 49 6.92 -0.39 8.26
N ARG A 50 6.11 -0.93 9.18
CA ARG A 50 6.57 -1.71 10.33
C ARG A 50 7.08 -3.09 9.89
N ARG A 51 8.18 -3.10 9.12
CA ARG A 51 8.83 -4.31 8.59
C ARG A 51 9.23 -5.28 9.70
N ASP A 52 9.54 -4.77 10.89
CA ASP A 52 9.87 -5.56 12.08
C ASP A 52 8.74 -6.54 12.48
N LEU A 53 7.48 -6.12 12.36
CA LEU A 53 6.33 -6.97 12.66
C LEU A 53 6.17 -8.07 11.60
N TRP A 54 6.36 -7.71 10.34
CA TRP A 54 6.34 -8.64 9.22
C TRP A 54 7.47 -9.67 9.33
N HIS A 55 8.70 -9.22 9.57
CA HIS A 55 9.89 -10.07 9.70
C HIS A 55 9.75 -11.10 10.82
N ARG A 56 9.14 -10.73 11.94
CA ARG A 56 8.92 -11.66 13.07
C ARG A 56 8.00 -12.83 12.71
N ALA A 57 7.01 -12.63 11.86
CA ALA A 57 6.07 -13.66 11.45
C ALA A 57 6.49 -14.36 10.15
N TYR A 58 6.97 -13.57 9.19
CA TYR A 58 7.37 -13.97 7.85
C TYR A 58 8.72 -13.34 7.49
N PRO A 59 9.85 -13.87 7.98
CA PRO A 59 11.18 -13.30 7.71
C PRO A 59 11.46 -13.13 6.22
N GLU A 60 11.00 -14.09 5.40
CA GLU A 60 11.13 -14.11 3.94
C GLU A 60 10.43 -12.93 3.24
N PHE A 61 9.55 -12.21 3.92
CA PHE A 61 8.86 -11.04 3.37
C PHE A 61 9.68 -9.75 3.49
N ASP A 62 10.77 -9.75 4.26
CA ASP A 62 11.66 -8.60 4.36
C ASP A 62 12.73 -8.60 3.24
N ILE A 63 12.28 -8.31 2.03
CA ILE A 63 13.10 -8.33 0.81
C ILE A 63 14.20 -7.26 0.75
N TRP A 64 14.24 -6.34 1.71
CA TRP A 64 15.27 -5.29 1.80
C TRP A 64 16.39 -5.63 2.77
N ASN A 65 16.26 -6.71 3.54
CA ASN A 65 17.27 -7.20 4.45
C ASN A 65 18.16 -8.20 3.70
N GLU A 66 19.42 -7.85 3.49
CA GLU A 66 20.42 -8.65 2.77
C GLU A 66 20.67 -10.03 3.42
N ASN A 67 20.35 -10.18 4.71
CA ASN A 67 20.46 -11.45 5.41
C ASN A 67 19.20 -12.32 5.31
N THR A 68 18.15 -11.86 4.60
CA THR A 68 16.93 -12.64 4.43
C THR A 68 17.19 -13.85 3.53
N GLN A 69 16.99 -15.03 4.07
CA GLN A 69 17.06 -16.25 3.27
C GLN A 69 15.79 -16.42 2.43
N ASN A 70 15.96 -16.72 1.14
CA ASN A 70 14.88 -16.92 0.19
C ASN A 70 13.83 -15.79 0.22
N PRO A 71 14.23 -14.54 -0.03
CA PRO A 71 13.32 -13.40 0.04
C PRO A 71 12.17 -13.55 -0.96
N LYS A 72 10.96 -13.16 -0.53
CA LYS A 72 9.74 -13.39 -1.28
C LYS A 72 8.98 -12.08 -1.53
N LEU A 73 8.92 -11.66 -2.80
CA LEU A 73 8.17 -10.49 -3.25
C LEU A 73 6.67 -10.80 -3.28
N TYR A 74 6.30 -11.78 -4.08
CA TYR A 74 4.92 -12.22 -4.28
C TYR A 74 4.52 -13.25 -3.23
N ALA A 75 3.29 -13.15 -2.75
CA ALA A 75 2.69 -14.16 -1.88
C ALA A 75 1.20 -14.31 -2.18
N ASP A 76 0.76 -15.56 -2.22
CA ASP A 76 -0.64 -15.95 -2.45
C ASP A 76 -1.27 -16.59 -1.20
N LYS A 77 -2.49 -17.10 -1.33
CA LYS A 77 -3.24 -17.76 -0.24
C LYS A 77 -2.51 -18.96 0.37
N LYS A 78 -1.64 -19.64 -0.39
CA LYS A 78 -0.89 -20.81 0.11
C LYS A 78 0.19 -20.41 1.12
N ASP A 79 0.63 -19.16 1.08
CA ASP A 79 1.62 -18.60 1.99
C ASP A 79 1.03 -18.23 3.36
N ALA A 80 -0.28 -18.20 3.49
CA ALA A 80 -0.97 -17.91 4.75
C ALA A 80 -0.90 -19.12 5.72
N ILE A 81 0.33 -19.48 6.13
CA ILE A 81 0.62 -20.61 7.02
C ILE A 81 0.05 -20.34 8.41
N SER A 82 -0.85 -21.19 8.90
CA SER A 82 -1.62 -20.97 10.14
C SER A 82 -0.80 -20.49 11.34
N LYS A 83 0.35 -21.11 11.64
CA LYS A 83 1.19 -20.72 12.77
C LYS A 83 1.78 -19.32 12.60
N LYS A 84 2.37 -19.03 11.43
CA LYS A 84 2.96 -17.72 11.10
C LYS A 84 1.87 -16.65 11.03
N ASN A 85 0.72 -16.99 10.45
CA ASN A 85 -0.41 -16.10 10.32
C ASN A 85 -1.01 -15.71 11.68
N ASN A 86 -1.16 -16.67 12.58
CA ASN A 86 -1.61 -16.40 13.95
C ASN A 86 -0.66 -15.45 14.69
N LEU A 87 0.65 -15.58 14.47
CA LEU A 87 1.63 -14.66 15.03
C LEU A 87 1.48 -13.25 14.43
N LEU A 88 1.35 -13.11 13.11
CA LEU A 88 1.16 -11.83 12.45
C LEU A 88 -0.12 -11.13 12.95
N ARG A 89 -1.25 -11.86 13.00
CA ARG A 89 -2.51 -11.35 13.55
C ARG A 89 -2.37 -10.90 15.00
N HIS A 90 -1.67 -11.67 15.82
CA HIS A 90 -1.40 -11.31 17.21
C HIS A 90 -0.55 -10.04 17.33
N LEU A 91 0.52 -9.90 16.53
CA LEU A 91 1.39 -8.73 16.53
C LEU A 91 0.61 -7.47 16.13
N PHE A 92 -0.19 -7.55 15.06
CA PHE A 92 -1.01 -6.44 14.60
C PHE A 92 -2.08 -6.05 15.61
N PHE A 93 -2.79 -7.02 16.17
CA PHE A 93 -3.80 -6.78 17.19
C PHE A 93 -3.20 -6.12 18.43
N ARG A 94 -2.02 -6.55 18.86
CA ARG A 94 -1.30 -5.91 19.98
C ARG A 94 -1.02 -4.42 19.70
N GLU A 95 -0.57 -4.07 18.49
CA GLU A 95 -0.31 -2.67 18.13
C GLU A 95 -1.61 -1.83 18.15
N GLN A 96 -2.74 -2.40 17.73
CA GLN A 96 -4.04 -1.74 17.80
C GLN A 96 -4.44 -1.45 19.25
N VAL A 97 -4.32 -2.44 20.13
CA VAL A 97 -4.67 -2.31 21.54
C VAL A 97 -3.75 -1.30 22.25
N LEU A 98 -2.44 -1.37 22.01
CA LEU A 98 -1.48 -0.41 22.56
C LEU A 98 -1.73 1.01 22.06
N GLY A 99 -2.25 1.16 20.84
CA GLY A 99 -2.68 2.45 20.28
C GLY A 99 -4.03 2.95 20.78
N ASN A 100 -4.74 2.18 21.62
CA ASN A 100 -6.11 2.47 22.06
C ASN A 100 -7.04 2.83 20.89
N SER A 101 -6.93 2.08 19.80
CA SER A 101 -7.62 2.37 18.54
C SER A 101 -8.59 1.26 18.15
N ILE A 102 -9.55 1.57 17.30
CA ILE A 102 -10.49 0.58 16.74
C ILE A 102 -10.11 0.15 15.33
N ILE A 103 -9.31 0.95 14.64
CA ILE A 103 -8.74 0.64 13.32
C ILE A 103 -7.23 0.51 13.44
N LEU A 104 -6.69 -0.60 12.96
CA LEU A 104 -5.28 -0.71 12.63
C LEU A 104 -5.12 -0.43 11.13
N LEU A 105 -4.43 0.65 10.79
CA LEU A 105 -4.12 1.03 9.41
C LEU A 105 -2.68 0.64 9.10
N GLU A 106 -2.48 -0.28 8.19
CA GLU A 106 -1.15 -0.77 7.79
C GLU A 106 -0.80 -0.28 6.39
N LYS A 107 0.46 0.09 6.17
CA LYS A 107 0.97 0.44 4.86
C LYS A 107 2.38 -0.08 4.67
N LEU A 108 2.54 -1.00 3.73
CA LEU A 108 3.81 -1.45 3.21
C LEU A 108 3.69 -1.52 1.68
N PRO A 109 4.47 -0.72 0.90
CA PRO A 109 4.26 -0.60 -0.56
C PRO A 109 4.32 -1.92 -1.32
N ILE A 110 5.10 -2.88 -0.82
CA ILE A 110 5.25 -4.19 -1.43
C ILE A 110 3.98 -5.07 -1.32
N ASN A 111 3.02 -4.69 -0.48
CA ASN A 111 1.77 -5.43 -0.29
C ASN A 111 0.89 -5.46 -1.55
N ASN A 112 1.19 -4.64 -2.56
CA ASN A 112 0.60 -4.78 -3.90
C ASN A 112 0.77 -6.20 -4.45
N PHE A 113 1.90 -6.86 -4.16
CA PHE A 113 2.23 -8.21 -4.63
C PHE A 113 1.79 -9.32 -3.65
N ARG A 114 1.03 -8.98 -2.60
CA ARG A 114 0.62 -9.90 -1.52
C ARG A 114 -0.86 -9.85 -1.19
N LEU A 115 -1.67 -9.34 -2.11
CA LEU A 115 -3.10 -9.11 -1.85
C LEU A 115 -3.87 -10.41 -1.60
N GLU A 116 -3.59 -11.48 -2.35
CA GLU A 116 -4.21 -12.79 -2.12
C GLU A 116 -3.81 -13.37 -0.74
N PHE A 117 -2.54 -13.21 -0.36
CA PHE A 117 -2.07 -13.57 0.98
C PHE A 117 -2.77 -12.74 2.08
N LEU A 118 -2.89 -11.42 1.89
CA LEU A 118 -3.57 -10.54 2.85
C LEU A 118 -5.03 -10.93 3.03
N ASN A 119 -5.73 -11.20 1.94
CA ASN A 119 -7.13 -11.62 1.97
C ASN A 119 -7.31 -12.98 2.68
N ALA A 120 -6.40 -13.92 2.44
CA ALA A 120 -6.41 -15.21 3.15
C ALA A 120 -6.06 -15.06 4.64
N SER A 121 -5.14 -14.17 4.96
CA SER A 121 -4.70 -13.90 6.35
C SER A 121 -5.71 -13.10 7.16
N PHE A 122 -6.45 -12.20 6.50
CA PHE A 122 -7.42 -11.26 7.09
C PHE A 122 -8.66 -11.18 6.20
N PRO A 123 -9.56 -12.18 6.24
CA PRO A 123 -10.69 -12.28 5.30
C PRO A 123 -11.65 -11.08 5.30
N ASP A 124 -11.73 -10.37 6.43
CA ASP A 124 -12.58 -9.19 6.61
C ASP A 124 -11.80 -7.86 6.46
N ALA A 125 -10.56 -7.92 5.98
CA ALA A 125 -9.75 -6.72 5.80
C ALA A 125 -10.40 -5.74 4.81
N LYS A 126 -10.24 -4.46 5.09
CA LYS A 126 -10.58 -3.39 4.17
C LYS A 126 -9.34 -2.84 3.49
N TYR A 127 -9.48 -2.37 2.26
CA TYR A 127 -8.37 -1.86 1.46
C TYR A 127 -8.66 -0.43 0.99
N ILE A 128 -7.67 0.44 1.13
CA ILE A 128 -7.67 1.78 0.55
C ILE A 128 -6.65 1.76 -0.59
N TYR A 129 -7.13 1.66 -1.82
CA TYR A 129 -6.27 1.57 -3.00
C TYR A 129 -6.00 2.95 -3.58
N LEU A 130 -4.74 3.40 -3.48
CA LEU A 130 -4.29 4.70 -3.95
C LEU A 130 -3.44 4.55 -5.22
N THR A 131 -3.88 5.17 -6.31
CA THR A 131 -3.15 5.25 -7.56
C THR A 131 -2.59 6.64 -7.81
N ARG A 132 -1.56 6.75 -8.64
CA ARG A 132 -0.94 8.01 -9.04
C ARG A 132 -0.39 7.91 -10.44
N ASN A 133 -0.32 9.04 -11.15
CA ASN A 133 0.35 9.18 -12.44
C ASN A 133 1.72 8.51 -12.46
N GLY A 134 1.91 7.56 -13.38
CA GLY A 134 3.13 6.74 -13.46
C GLY A 134 4.39 7.54 -13.77
N LEU A 135 4.29 8.64 -14.54
CA LEU A 135 5.43 9.52 -14.83
C LEU A 135 5.95 10.20 -13.54
N GLU A 136 5.05 10.62 -12.66
CA GLU A 136 5.43 11.22 -11.38
C GLU A 136 6.02 10.18 -10.41
N VAL A 137 5.47 8.97 -10.40
CA VAL A 137 5.98 7.88 -9.57
C VAL A 137 7.36 7.46 -10.06
N SER A 138 7.56 7.23 -11.36
CA SER A 138 8.84 6.84 -11.93
C SER A 138 9.94 7.86 -11.65
N LYS A 139 9.67 9.16 -11.86
CA LYS A 139 10.58 10.26 -11.51
C LYS A 139 10.91 10.31 -10.01
N SER A 140 9.93 10.02 -9.15
CA SER A 140 10.14 9.99 -7.70
C SER A 140 10.96 8.78 -7.26
N ILE A 141 10.82 7.62 -7.94
CA ILE A 141 11.64 6.42 -7.70
C ILE A 141 13.07 6.66 -8.18
N GLU A 142 13.27 7.19 -9.38
CA GLU A 142 14.57 7.59 -9.91
C GLU A 142 15.37 8.44 -8.90
N LYS A 143 14.75 9.52 -8.40
CA LYS A 143 15.36 10.36 -7.35
C LYS A 143 15.71 9.59 -6.08
N ARG A 144 14.99 8.52 -5.77
CA ARG A 144 15.26 7.65 -4.61
C ARG A 144 16.40 6.68 -4.87
N ILE A 145 16.51 6.13 -6.06
CA ILE A 145 17.65 5.29 -6.46
C ILE A 145 18.94 6.08 -6.32
N GLN A 146 18.97 7.33 -6.84
CA GLN A 146 20.14 8.21 -6.79
C GLN A 146 20.57 8.60 -5.36
N LYS A 147 19.62 8.72 -4.42
CA LYS A 147 19.90 9.16 -3.05
C LYS A 147 20.02 8.03 -2.04
N ARG A 148 19.32 6.94 -2.26
CA ARG A 148 19.24 5.77 -1.39
C ARG A 148 18.99 4.55 -2.26
N ASN A 149 19.47 3.41 -1.85
CA ASN A 149 19.26 2.16 -2.59
C ASN A 149 17.78 1.73 -2.57
N TRP A 150 16.95 2.29 -3.49
CA TRP A 150 15.52 1.95 -3.62
C TRP A 150 15.28 0.49 -3.94
N PHE A 151 16.14 -0.09 -4.79
CA PHE A 151 16.10 -1.49 -5.18
C PHE A 151 17.09 -2.35 -4.37
N GLY A 152 17.50 -1.88 -3.18
CA GLY A 152 18.40 -2.61 -2.30
C GLY A 152 17.88 -3.98 -1.88
N GLY A 153 18.79 -4.81 -1.44
CA GLY A 153 18.52 -6.23 -1.27
C GLY A 153 18.25 -6.87 -2.63
N GLU A 154 17.35 -7.84 -2.65
CA GLU A 154 17.00 -8.59 -3.87
C GLU A 154 15.78 -8.05 -4.61
N LYS A 155 15.26 -6.90 -4.23
CA LYS A 155 13.99 -6.37 -4.75
C LYS A 155 13.95 -6.30 -6.28
N TYR A 156 15.03 -5.86 -6.93
CA TYR A 156 15.06 -5.74 -8.39
C TYR A 156 15.01 -7.11 -9.09
N GLU A 157 15.80 -8.07 -8.61
CA GLU A 157 15.80 -9.42 -9.16
C GLU A 157 14.47 -10.14 -8.92
N LEU A 158 13.87 -9.93 -7.75
CA LEU A 158 12.55 -10.46 -7.44
C LEU A 158 11.45 -9.89 -8.34
N LEU A 159 11.53 -8.59 -8.70
CA LEU A 159 10.62 -7.98 -9.68
C LEU A 159 10.82 -8.57 -11.08
N LYS A 160 12.06 -8.83 -11.50
CA LYS A 160 12.35 -9.50 -12.78
C LYS A 160 11.77 -10.92 -12.80
N LYS A 161 12.02 -11.68 -11.75
CA LYS A 161 11.45 -13.01 -11.59
C LYS A 161 9.94 -12.99 -11.65
N TYR A 162 9.29 -12.10 -10.87
CA TYR A 162 7.85 -11.93 -10.88
C TYR A 162 7.30 -11.62 -12.28
N SER A 163 7.94 -10.72 -13.03
CA SER A 163 7.57 -10.37 -14.39
C SER A 163 7.66 -11.58 -15.33
N SER A 164 8.76 -12.34 -15.24
CA SER A 164 8.97 -13.56 -16.03
C SER A 164 7.94 -14.65 -15.70
N ASP A 165 7.74 -14.95 -14.42
CA ASP A 165 6.84 -16.01 -13.94
C ASP A 165 5.36 -15.73 -14.34
N ASN A 166 5.00 -14.46 -14.53
CA ASN A 166 3.66 -14.04 -14.94
C ASN A 166 3.55 -13.69 -16.43
N ASN A 167 4.57 -13.98 -17.25
CA ASN A 167 4.62 -13.66 -18.68
C ASN A 167 4.34 -12.19 -19.00
N ILE A 168 4.75 -11.29 -18.10
CA ILE A 168 4.61 -9.83 -18.31
C ILE A 168 5.77 -9.37 -19.18
N LEU A 169 5.52 -9.32 -20.49
CA LEU A 169 6.53 -8.90 -21.47
C LEU A 169 6.47 -7.38 -21.67
N PHE A 170 7.63 -6.75 -21.70
CA PHE A 170 7.77 -5.35 -22.06
C PHE A 170 8.28 -5.22 -23.50
N LYS A 171 7.71 -4.27 -24.23
CA LYS A 171 8.08 -3.98 -25.64
C LYS A 171 9.46 -3.32 -25.77
N THR A 172 10.10 -3.00 -24.65
CA THR A 172 11.41 -2.34 -24.62
C THR A 172 12.29 -2.86 -23.49
N LYS A 173 13.61 -2.74 -23.64
CA LYS A 173 14.57 -3.03 -22.56
C LYS A 173 14.50 -1.94 -21.50
N ILE A 174 14.70 -2.32 -20.25
CA ILE A 174 14.77 -1.39 -19.10
C ILE A 174 16.24 -0.99 -18.93
N ASN A 175 16.60 0.24 -19.29
CA ASN A 175 17.98 0.73 -19.35
C ASN A 175 18.29 1.85 -18.34
N SER A 176 17.28 2.59 -17.88
CA SER A 176 17.45 3.72 -16.97
C SER A 176 16.74 3.49 -15.62
N ASP A 177 17.16 4.24 -14.60
CA ASP A 177 16.53 4.20 -13.29
C ASP A 177 15.07 4.68 -13.34
N LYS A 178 14.77 5.61 -14.22
CA LYS A 178 13.41 6.10 -14.44
C LYS A 178 12.52 5.01 -15.06
N GLU A 179 13.05 4.25 -16.02
CA GLU A 179 12.37 3.10 -16.60
C GLU A 179 12.16 1.97 -15.59
N LYS A 180 13.14 1.69 -14.72
CA LYS A 180 12.96 0.77 -13.57
C LYS A 180 11.80 1.21 -12.68
N GLY A 181 11.71 2.52 -12.41
CA GLY A 181 10.62 3.10 -11.63
C GLY A 181 9.25 2.95 -12.30
N MET A 182 9.18 3.16 -13.62
CA MET A 182 7.95 2.96 -14.40
C MET A 182 7.54 1.48 -14.43
N TRP A 183 8.51 0.60 -14.54
CA TRP A 183 8.30 -0.84 -14.53
C TRP A 183 7.73 -1.33 -13.20
N GLU A 184 8.34 -0.95 -12.05
CA GLU A 184 7.81 -1.27 -10.73
C GLU A 184 6.39 -0.73 -10.56
N TRP A 185 6.15 0.50 -11.00
CA TRP A 185 4.82 1.11 -10.94
C TRP A 185 3.79 0.30 -11.73
N LYS A 186 4.11 -0.07 -12.98
CA LYS A 186 3.20 -0.86 -13.81
C LYS A 186 2.89 -2.22 -13.21
N LEU A 187 3.91 -2.97 -12.78
CA LEU A 187 3.72 -4.26 -12.13
C LEU A 187 2.84 -4.16 -10.89
N SER A 188 3.06 -3.11 -10.07
CA SER A 188 2.25 -2.86 -8.87
C SER A 188 0.78 -2.60 -9.20
N ILE A 189 0.50 -1.81 -10.26
CA ILE A 189 -0.87 -1.52 -10.69
C ILE A 189 -1.54 -2.77 -11.27
N GLU A 190 -0.86 -3.50 -12.15
CA GLU A 190 -1.42 -4.70 -12.78
C GLU A 190 -1.76 -5.79 -11.76
N GLU A 191 -0.88 -6.01 -10.77
CA GLU A 191 -1.15 -6.99 -9.72
C GLU A 191 -2.33 -6.55 -8.83
N SER A 192 -2.37 -5.28 -8.43
CA SER A 192 -3.51 -4.76 -7.67
C SER A 192 -4.82 -4.87 -8.44
N ASN A 193 -4.82 -4.56 -9.74
CA ASN A 193 -6.00 -4.70 -10.60
C ASN A 193 -6.46 -6.16 -10.71
N ARG A 194 -5.50 -7.08 -10.89
CA ARG A 194 -5.81 -8.50 -10.98
C ARG A 194 -6.56 -8.99 -9.74
N PHE A 195 -6.17 -8.50 -8.56
CA PHE A 195 -6.84 -8.82 -7.32
C PHE A 195 -8.22 -8.13 -7.22
N PHE A 196 -8.28 -6.80 -7.33
CA PHE A 196 -9.51 -6.04 -7.09
C PHE A 196 -10.63 -6.33 -8.10
N ARG A 197 -10.30 -6.71 -9.35
CA ARG A 197 -11.30 -7.17 -10.33
C ARG A 197 -12.00 -8.47 -9.93
N LYS A 198 -11.30 -9.36 -9.20
CA LYS A 198 -11.86 -10.63 -8.72
C LYS A 198 -12.65 -10.46 -7.43
N GLU A 199 -12.26 -9.49 -6.61
CA GLU A 199 -12.78 -9.27 -5.26
C GLU A 199 -13.90 -8.21 -5.25
N ASN A 200 -15.08 -8.60 -5.77
CA ASN A 200 -16.25 -7.71 -5.84
C ASN A 200 -17.05 -7.67 -4.52
N LYS A 201 -16.38 -7.50 -3.37
CA LYS A 201 -17.02 -7.63 -2.04
C LYS A 201 -17.31 -6.30 -1.34
N GLY A 202 -17.10 -5.14 -1.99
CA GLY A 202 -17.28 -3.84 -1.34
C GLY A 202 -16.33 -3.57 -0.16
N ASN A 203 -15.23 -4.33 -0.07
CA ASN A 203 -14.23 -4.20 0.99
C ASN A 203 -13.06 -3.28 0.61
N PHE A 204 -13.12 -2.61 -0.52
CA PHE A 204 -12.12 -1.62 -0.89
C PHE A 204 -12.72 -0.33 -1.43
N ILE A 205 -11.97 0.76 -1.24
CA ILE A 205 -12.22 2.06 -1.87
C ILE A 205 -11.00 2.43 -2.71
N HIS A 206 -11.24 2.89 -3.95
CA HIS A 206 -10.20 3.41 -4.82
C HIS A 206 -10.23 4.93 -4.86
N LEU A 207 -9.04 5.54 -4.84
CA LEU A 207 -8.86 6.97 -5.08
C LEU A 207 -7.57 7.23 -5.85
N SER A 208 -7.58 8.27 -6.68
CA SER A 208 -6.35 8.78 -7.29
C SER A 208 -5.67 9.74 -6.32
N TYR A 209 -4.33 9.80 -6.38
CA TYR A 209 -3.57 10.81 -5.65
C TYR A 209 -3.97 12.23 -6.05
N GLN A 210 -4.32 12.44 -7.33
CA GLN A 210 -4.75 13.74 -7.82
C GLN A 210 -6.05 14.19 -7.15
N ASP A 211 -7.07 13.31 -7.12
CA ASP A 211 -8.35 13.62 -6.44
C ASP A 211 -8.16 13.88 -4.95
N PHE A 212 -7.26 13.11 -4.30
CA PHE A 212 -6.96 13.28 -2.88
C PHE A 212 -6.34 14.67 -2.59
N ILE A 213 -5.50 15.18 -3.51
CA ILE A 213 -4.88 16.51 -3.36
C ILE A 213 -5.84 17.63 -3.77
N ASP A 214 -6.65 17.43 -4.80
CA ASP A 214 -7.55 18.46 -5.33
C ASP A 214 -8.81 18.63 -4.46
N SER A 215 -9.27 17.57 -3.80
CA SER A 215 -10.46 17.56 -2.96
C SER A 215 -10.25 16.80 -1.63
N PRO A 216 -9.26 17.22 -0.82
CA PRO A 216 -8.83 16.45 0.35
C PRO A 216 -9.96 16.24 1.37
N SER A 217 -10.74 17.26 1.68
CA SER A 217 -11.85 17.15 2.63
C SER A 217 -12.87 16.09 2.20
N LYS A 218 -13.26 16.10 0.91
CA LYS A 218 -14.19 15.11 0.36
C LYS A 218 -13.60 13.71 0.43
N LYS A 219 -12.34 13.52 0.00
CA LYS A 219 -11.72 12.19 -0.02
C LYS A 219 -11.47 11.62 1.37
N ILE A 220 -11.17 12.47 2.35
CA ILE A 220 -11.06 12.03 3.75
C ILE A 220 -12.44 11.57 4.25
N LYS A 221 -13.51 12.31 3.98
CA LYS A 221 -14.88 11.90 4.34
C LYS A 221 -15.25 10.56 3.70
N ASP A 222 -15.08 10.43 2.38
CA ASP A 222 -15.35 9.19 1.64
C ASP A 222 -14.66 7.97 2.31
N ILE A 223 -13.39 8.14 2.77
CA ILE A 223 -12.64 7.09 3.45
C ILE A 223 -13.21 6.82 4.85
N LEU A 224 -13.50 7.85 5.65
CA LEU A 224 -14.03 7.66 7.01
C LEU A 224 -15.41 7.01 6.99
N ASP A 225 -16.27 7.38 6.04
CA ASP A 225 -17.59 6.74 5.82
C ASP A 225 -17.43 5.27 5.45
N PHE A 226 -16.49 4.95 4.51
CA PHE A 226 -16.15 3.58 4.17
C PHE A 226 -15.63 2.78 5.37
N LEU A 227 -14.86 3.41 6.26
CA LEU A 227 -14.37 2.80 7.50
C LEU A 227 -15.39 2.78 8.62
N LYS A 228 -16.53 3.46 8.46
CA LYS A 228 -17.59 3.64 9.47
C LYS A 228 -17.04 4.33 10.73
N LEU A 229 -16.28 5.39 10.53
CA LEU A 229 -15.73 6.24 11.60
C LEU A 229 -16.47 7.57 11.65
N ASP A 230 -16.88 7.97 12.85
CA ASP A 230 -17.49 9.26 13.08
C ASP A 230 -16.45 10.39 12.97
N TYR A 231 -16.82 11.52 12.42
CA TYR A 231 -15.98 12.72 12.32
C TYR A 231 -16.80 14.00 12.51
N THR A 232 -16.10 15.10 12.78
CA THR A 232 -16.69 16.43 12.78
C THR A 232 -16.16 17.24 11.60
N GLU A 233 -16.97 18.18 11.11
CA GLU A 233 -16.54 19.08 10.03
C GLU A 233 -15.26 19.86 10.40
N ASN A 234 -15.15 20.31 11.66
CA ASN A 234 -13.96 21.00 12.14
C ASN A 234 -12.70 20.12 12.06
N TRP A 235 -12.81 18.82 12.41
CA TRP A 235 -11.68 17.89 12.29
C TRP A 235 -11.29 17.67 10.82
N ILE A 236 -12.26 17.52 9.92
CA ILE A 236 -12.03 17.39 8.48
C ILE A 236 -11.27 18.60 7.94
N ASN A 237 -11.75 19.81 8.23
CA ASN A 237 -11.14 21.05 7.75
C ASN A 237 -9.70 21.19 8.23
N LYS A 238 -9.45 21.05 9.53
CA LYS A 238 -8.11 21.10 10.12
C LYS A 238 -7.15 20.06 9.54
N THR A 239 -7.66 18.86 9.27
CA THR A 239 -6.83 17.76 8.73
C THR A 239 -6.50 18.00 7.25
N SER A 240 -7.44 18.51 6.47
CA SER A 240 -7.29 18.77 5.04
C SER A 240 -6.39 19.97 4.74
N GLU A 241 -6.35 20.99 5.58
CA GLU A 241 -5.46 22.18 5.43
C GLU A 241 -3.98 21.82 5.34
N ASN A 242 -3.57 20.73 5.95
CA ASN A 242 -2.19 20.24 5.94
C ASN A 242 -1.79 19.53 4.63
N ILE A 243 -2.77 19.26 3.76
CA ILE A 243 -2.54 18.59 2.48
C ILE A 243 -2.26 19.66 1.42
N LYS A 244 -0.96 19.94 1.21
CA LYS A 244 -0.56 20.93 0.22
C LYS A 244 -0.31 20.27 -1.14
N ARG A 245 -0.87 20.88 -2.18
CA ARG A 245 -0.56 20.58 -3.57
C ARG A 245 0.92 20.89 -3.82
N LYS A 246 1.73 19.86 -4.09
CA LYS A 246 3.01 20.09 -4.77
C LYS A 246 2.70 20.29 -6.24
N ASN A 247 3.20 21.37 -6.83
CA ASN A 247 3.01 21.62 -8.26
C ASN A 247 3.30 20.36 -9.07
N PRO A 248 2.37 19.92 -9.93
CA PRO A 248 2.61 18.78 -10.78
C PRO A 248 3.74 19.12 -11.75
N GLU A 249 4.91 18.54 -11.52
CA GLU A 249 6.11 18.82 -12.33
C GLU A 249 6.09 18.11 -13.70
N THR A 250 5.13 17.23 -13.95
CA THR A 250 5.16 16.40 -15.16
C THR A 250 3.77 16.20 -15.74
N LYS A 251 3.42 17.03 -16.71
CA LYS A 251 2.18 16.81 -17.48
C LYS A 251 2.36 15.72 -18.54
N LYS A 252 3.43 15.76 -19.31
CA LYS A 252 3.81 14.78 -20.35
C LYS A 252 5.33 14.73 -20.45
N THR A 253 5.87 13.71 -21.05
CA THR A 253 7.30 13.58 -21.35
C THR A 253 7.45 13.16 -22.81
N GLU A 254 8.57 13.54 -23.44
CA GLU A 254 8.94 13.07 -24.79
C GLU A 254 9.59 11.67 -24.75
N ASP A 255 9.84 11.14 -23.57
CA ASP A 255 10.46 9.83 -23.37
C ASP A 255 9.48 8.70 -23.76
N LYS A 256 9.57 8.27 -25.00
CA LYS A 256 8.71 7.23 -25.59
C LYS A 256 8.81 5.90 -24.87
N SER A 257 9.98 5.59 -24.27
CA SER A 257 10.18 4.31 -23.57
C SER A 257 9.26 4.16 -22.37
N LEU A 258 8.98 5.26 -21.65
CA LEU A 258 8.07 5.23 -20.51
C LEU A 258 6.62 4.93 -20.92
N TYR A 259 6.19 5.40 -22.08
CA TYR A 259 4.86 5.06 -22.59
C TYR A 259 4.79 3.62 -23.09
N LEU A 260 5.88 3.10 -23.68
CA LEU A 260 5.96 1.68 -24.06
C LEU A 260 5.89 0.75 -22.84
N ILE A 261 6.56 1.13 -21.72
CA ILE A 261 6.52 0.38 -20.47
C ILE A 261 5.15 0.53 -19.81
N GLY A 262 4.68 1.76 -19.62
CA GLY A 262 3.43 2.07 -18.90
C GLY A 262 2.16 1.62 -19.62
N GLY A 263 2.17 1.67 -20.96
CA GLY A 263 1.03 1.27 -21.79
C GLY A 263 -0.23 2.11 -21.52
N ASP A 264 -1.40 1.53 -21.82
CA ASP A 264 -2.69 2.21 -21.69
C ASP A 264 -3.02 2.64 -20.26
N ILE A 265 -2.52 1.89 -19.26
CA ILE A 265 -2.72 2.25 -17.84
C ILE A 265 -2.06 3.60 -17.55
N LEU A 266 -0.88 3.87 -18.12
CA LEU A 266 -0.20 5.14 -17.94
C LEU A 266 -1.04 6.31 -18.47
N ASN A 267 -1.59 6.20 -19.68
CA ASN A 267 -2.44 7.24 -20.26
C ASN A 267 -3.65 7.53 -19.35
N LYS A 268 -4.35 6.50 -18.91
CA LYS A 268 -5.49 6.64 -17.99
C LYS A 268 -5.13 7.32 -16.67
N THR A 269 -3.94 7.05 -16.11
CA THR A 269 -3.49 7.72 -14.87
C THR A 269 -3.02 9.15 -15.10
N ILE A 270 -2.52 9.50 -16.29
CA ILE A 270 -2.19 10.88 -16.70
C ILE A 270 -3.45 11.72 -16.80
N ASP A 271 -4.49 11.19 -17.44
CA ASP A 271 -5.76 11.87 -17.70
C ASP A 271 -6.73 11.77 -16.51
N ASN A 272 -6.31 11.17 -15.40
CA ASN A 272 -7.11 10.89 -14.20
C ASN A 272 -8.43 10.12 -14.47
N SER A 273 -8.45 9.35 -15.54
CA SER A 273 -9.59 8.51 -15.96
C SER A 273 -9.46 7.03 -15.55
N TYR A 274 -8.39 6.71 -14.81
CA TYR A 274 -8.11 5.36 -14.40
C TYR A 274 -9.10 4.87 -13.33
N THR A 275 -9.66 3.69 -13.57
CA THR A 275 -10.43 2.92 -12.61
C THR A 275 -9.89 1.48 -12.54
N PRO A 276 -9.88 0.82 -11.38
CA PRO A 276 -9.34 -0.53 -11.23
C PRO A 276 -10.23 -1.64 -11.81
N TYR A 277 -11.40 -1.31 -12.35
CA TYR A 277 -12.37 -2.26 -12.90
C TYR A 277 -12.35 -2.30 -14.42
#